data_21d054c58d4b1d988bcebac913b0bc1c
#
_entry.id   21d054c58d4b1d988bcebac913b0bc1c
#
_cell.length_a   1.000
_cell.length_b   1.000
_cell.length_c   1.000
_cell.angle_alpha   90.00
_cell.angle_beta   90.00
_cell.angle_gamma   90.00
#
_symmetry.space_group_name_H-M   'P 1'
#
loop_
_entity.id
_entity.type
_entity.pdbx_description
1 polymer ?
#
loop_
_entity_poly.entity_id
_entity_poly.type
_entity_poly.pdbx_seq_one_letter_code
_entity_poly.pdbx_strand_id
1 'polypeptide(L)'
;MTKKFFVTLAASSLIFSSASAMKAVTIVEQGSFFAGGKVITSAGTYNGVNNPKDFSGNTLHGDNAYVFYQVPVKAKKHALIFLHGHGQSGKSWETTPDGRDGFQNIFLERGYKVFIVDEPRRGRASRSTVDANIPAKADDQLWYNNFRIGQWPNVYDNVAVPRDKESLRQFFMQMTPDVGGFDAQLVAESMVAVCERVGDNVLITHSAGGGPGWTTAINCDKVKAVIALEPGTFPFPKGELPAVEETTSPFPAVGMEVSREDFLRLTKIPIVVYFGDNIPTGDVPVANWGFDNWRTRLNLARKWANVMQKYGGDVEIVCLPDVGVKGSTHFMQSDLNNVEVADVMERWLKSKGLTN
;
A
#
# COMPACT_ATOMS: atom_id res chain seq x y z
N MET A 1 30.71 3.66 57.63
CA MET A 1 31.10 3.02 56.36
C MET A 1 30.02 3.32 55.30
N THR A 2 30.26 4.36 54.52
CA THR A 2 29.26 4.85 53.53
C THR A 2 29.65 4.28 52.16
N LYS A 3 28.87 3.35 51.66
CA LYS A 3 29.07 2.79 50.30
C LYS A 3 28.57 3.81 49.25
N LYS A 4 29.50 4.34 48.47
CA LYS A 4 29.20 5.15 47.27
C LYS A 4 28.84 4.20 46.14
N PHE A 5 27.59 4.28 45.64
CA PHE A 5 27.19 3.66 44.38
C PHE A 5 27.63 4.56 43.21
N PHE A 6 28.51 4.07 42.38
CA PHE A 6 28.79 4.66 41.06
C PHE A 6 27.78 4.13 40.08
N VAL A 7 26.91 5.00 39.57
CA VAL A 7 26.07 4.73 38.41
C VAL A 7 26.87 5.08 37.18
N THR A 8 27.32 4.06 36.45
CA THR A 8 27.97 4.24 35.15
C THR A 8 26.87 4.43 34.09
N LEU A 9 26.70 5.67 33.63
CA LEU A 9 25.86 5.96 32.49
C LEU A 9 26.58 5.45 31.22
N ALA A 10 26.12 4.35 30.65
CA ALA A 10 26.56 3.92 29.33
C ALA A 10 25.91 4.85 28.31
N ALA A 11 26.67 5.76 27.75
CA ALA A 11 26.27 6.54 26.58
C ALA A 11 26.25 5.59 25.37
N SER A 12 25.06 5.17 24.96
CA SER A 12 24.86 4.49 23.68
C SER A 12 25.08 5.52 22.58
N SER A 13 26.26 5.53 21.97
CA SER A 13 26.48 6.26 20.72
C SER A 13 25.64 5.63 19.63
N LEU A 14 24.56 6.30 19.23
CA LEU A 14 23.83 6.03 18.02
C LEU A 14 24.80 6.23 16.84
N ILE A 15 25.29 5.12 16.30
CA ILE A 15 26.03 5.13 15.03
C ILE A 15 24.96 5.36 13.95
N PHE A 16 24.74 6.62 13.58
CA PHE A 16 24.08 6.93 12.32
C PHE A 16 25.06 6.53 11.23
N SER A 17 24.79 5.39 10.56
CA SER A 17 25.41 5.10 9.27
C SER A 17 25.06 6.31 8.35
N SER A 18 25.99 6.71 7.51
CA SER A 18 25.88 7.86 6.61
C SER A 18 24.66 7.78 5.72
N ALA A 19 23.49 8.12 6.28
CA ALA A 19 22.31 8.43 5.51
C ALA A 19 22.65 9.66 4.68
N SER A 20 22.42 9.63 3.39
CA SER A 20 22.40 10.81 2.53
C SER A 20 21.61 11.88 3.27
N ALA A 21 22.20 13.05 3.49
CA ALA A 21 21.53 14.10 4.26
C ALA A 21 20.17 14.40 3.61
N MET A 22 19.09 14.22 4.39
CA MET A 22 17.74 14.53 3.93
C MET A 22 17.69 15.97 3.41
N LYS A 23 17.19 16.17 2.20
CA LYS A 23 17.02 17.49 1.62
C LYS A 23 15.90 18.21 2.34
N ALA A 24 16.13 19.47 2.71
CA ALA A 24 15.07 20.31 3.26
C ALA A 24 13.96 20.51 2.21
N VAL A 25 12.72 20.15 2.55
CA VAL A 25 11.54 20.39 1.73
C VAL A 25 10.73 21.53 2.33
N THR A 26 10.42 22.56 1.54
CA THR A 26 9.50 23.61 1.97
C THR A 26 8.06 23.20 1.66
N ILE A 27 7.25 23.06 2.70
CA ILE A 27 5.83 22.71 2.63
C ILE A 27 5.01 23.99 2.71
N VAL A 28 4.10 24.20 1.74
CA VAL A 28 3.15 25.34 1.77
C VAL A 28 1.85 24.98 2.45
N GLU A 29 1.49 23.70 2.44
CA GLU A 29 0.29 23.18 3.06
C GLU A 29 0.52 21.75 3.56
N GLN A 30 0.02 21.44 4.75
CA GLN A 30 -0.09 20.07 5.27
C GLN A 30 -1.31 19.96 6.17
N GLY A 31 -1.84 18.76 6.28
CA GLY A 31 -3.00 18.51 7.13
C GLY A 31 -3.48 17.09 7.04
N SER A 32 -4.68 16.88 7.54
CA SER A 32 -5.36 15.60 7.46
C SER A 32 -6.87 15.77 7.36
N PHE A 33 -7.54 14.75 6.84
CA PHE A 33 -9.00 14.72 6.77
C PHE A 33 -9.51 13.28 6.76
N PHE A 34 -10.82 13.12 7.00
CA PHE A 34 -11.51 11.86 6.78
C PHE A 34 -12.36 11.95 5.51
N ALA A 35 -12.52 10.82 4.82
CA ALA A 35 -13.34 10.72 3.61
C ALA A 35 -14.11 9.39 3.56
N GLY A 36 -15.26 9.39 2.91
CA GLY A 36 -16.16 8.23 2.86
C GLY A 36 -16.79 7.92 4.21
N GLY A 37 -17.11 6.65 4.41
CA GLY A 37 -17.66 6.14 5.66
C GLY A 37 -19.18 6.15 5.75
N LYS A 38 -19.66 5.76 6.92
CA LYS A 38 -21.11 5.60 7.21
C LYS A 38 -21.48 6.27 8.52
N VAL A 39 -22.75 6.66 8.60
CA VAL A 39 -23.37 7.09 9.85
C VAL A 39 -24.50 6.11 10.19
N ILE A 40 -24.38 5.46 11.33
CA ILE A 40 -25.45 4.62 11.89
C ILE A 40 -26.14 5.40 12.98
N THR A 41 -27.47 5.42 12.97
CA THR A 41 -28.28 6.04 14.01
C THR A 41 -29.05 4.95 14.75
N SER A 42 -28.91 4.91 16.07
CA SER A 42 -29.70 4.02 16.93
C SER A 42 -31.19 4.42 16.93
N ALA A 43 -32.07 3.46 17.00
CA ALA A 43 -33.50 3.71 17.08
C ALA A 43 -33.86 4.56 18.31
N GLY A 44 -34.99 5.31 18.23
CA GLY A 44 -35.48 6.15 19.31
C GLY A 44 -35.04 7.60 19.22
N THR A 45 -35.24 8.34 20.31
CA THR A 45 -34.93 9.77 20.41
C THR A 45 -33.82 10.01 21.42
N TYR A 46 -32.86 10.87 21.08
CA TYR A 46 -31.75 11.21 21.94
C TYR A 46 -32.23 11.84 23.26
N ASN A 47 -31.82 11.24 24.37
CA ASN A 47 -32.07 11.71 25.74
C ASN A 47 -30.83 11.58 26.65
N GLY A 48 -29.64 11.52 26.06
CA GLY A 48 -28.39 11.28 26.76
C GLY A 48 -27.99 12.33 27.80
N VAL A 49 -28.59 13.54 27.75
CA VAL A 49 -28.39 14.55 28.78
C VAL A 49 -28.90 14.09 30.13
N ASN A 50 -30.07 13.43 30.15
CA ASN A 50 -30.71 12.95 31.37
C ASN A 50 -30.34 11.50 31.71
N ASN A 51 -29.98 10.72 30.72
CA ASN A 51 -29.56 9.31 30.86
C ASN A 51 -28.37 8.99 29.95
N PRO A 52 -27.12 9.17 30.43
CA PRO A 52 -25.93 8.98 29.61
C PRO A 52 -25.66 7.51 29.19
N LYS A 53 -26.41 6.54 29.73
CA LYS A 53 -26.37 5.15 29.37
C LYS A 53 -27.44 4.73 28.33
N ASP A 54 -28.31 5.65 27.97
CA ASP A 54 -29.31 5.46 26.92
C ASP A 54 -28.71 5.90 25.57
N PHE A 55 -28.52 4.91 24.67
CA PHE A 55 -27.99 5.16 23.33
C PHE A 55 -29.06 5.40 22.27
N SER A 56 -30.35 5.53 22.66
CA SER A 56 -31.45 5.84 21.75
C SER A 56 -31.18 7.14 20.99
N GLY A 57 -31.36 7.15 19.70
CA GLY A 57 -31.13 8.30 18.82
C GLY A 57 -29.65 8.76 18.69
N ASN A 58 -28.71 8.07 19.31
CA ASN A 58 -27.30 8.38 19.17
C ASN A 58 -26.75 7.93 17.79
N THR A 59 -25.67 8.57 17.36
CA THR A 59 -25.01 8.27 16.08
C THR A 59 -23.63 7.67 16.26
N LEU A 60 -23.26 6.78 15.36
CA LEU A 60 -21.92 6.24 15.16
C LEU A 60 -21.43 6.63 13.77
N HIS A 61 -20.41 7.48 13.70
CA HIS A 61 -19.64 7.75 12.49
C HIS A 61 -18.47 6.77 12.44
N GLY A 62 -18.35 6.02 11.34
CA GLY A 62 -17.29 5.01 11.21
C GLY A 62 -17.06 4.60 9.76
N ASP A 63 -16.12 3.68 9.56
CA ASP A 63 -15.74 3.15 8.26
C ASP A 63 -15.18 4.22 7.29
N ASN A 64 -14.63 5.32 7.81
CA ASN A 64 -13.98 6.37 7.04
C ASN A 64 -12.53 6.01 6.72
N ALA A 65 -12.00 6.44 5.58
CA ALA A 65 -10.56 6.54 5.37
C ALA A 65 -10.00 7.78 6.11
N TYR A 66 -8.77 7.67 6.61
CA TYR A 66 -7.98 8.80 7.08
C TYR A 66 -6.93 9.16 6.03
N VAL A 67 -6.73 10.45 5.79
CA VAL A 67 -5.73 10.94 4.85
C VAL A 67 -4.85 11.97 5.54
N PHE A 68 -3.53 11.75 5.50
CA PHE A 68 -2.52 12.77 5.81
C PHE A 68 -1.94 13.28 4.51
N TYR A 69 -1.73 14.60 4.39
CA TYR A 69 -1.19 15.17 3.15
C TYR A 69 -0.18 16.28 3.38
N GLN A 70 0.71 16.44 2.39
CA GLN A 70 1.68 17.52 2.31
C GLN A 70 1.79 18.03 0.87
N VAL A 71 1.87 19.35 0.73
CA VAL A 71 1.99 20.05 -0.54
C VAL A 71 3.29 20.88 -0.53
N PRO A 72 4.29 20.55 -1.36
CA PRO A 72 5.53 21.32 -1.42
C PRO A 72 5.36 22.62 -2.21
N VAL A 73 6.28 23.56 -2.02
CA VAL A 73 6.37 24.76 -2.87
C VAL A 73 6.57 24.34 -4.33
N LYS A 74 5.86 25.02 -5.26
CA LYS A 74 5.89 24.71 -6.70
C LYS A 74 5.50 23.26 -7.00
N ALA A 75 4.45 22.78 -6.32
CA ALA A 75 3.96 21.43 -6.51
C ALA A 75 3.57 21.12 -7.94
N LYS A 76 3.90 19.91 -8.39
CA LYS A 76 3.44 19.36 -9.67
C LYS A 76 1.91 19.29 -9.73
N LYS A 77 1.36 19.27 -10.94
CA LYS A 77 -0.10 19.32 -11.16
C LYS A 77 -0.83 18.16 -10.49
N HIS A 78 -0.40 16.93 -10.81
CA HIS A 78 -1.06 15.72 -10.30
C HIS A 78 -0.57 15.37 -8.89
N ALA A 79 -1.51 15.09 -8.00
CA ALA A 79 -1.19 14.55 -6.68
C ALA A 79 -0.83 13.06 -6.77
N LEU A 80 -0.02 12.57 -5.84
CA LEU A 80 0.20 11.14 -5.63
C LEU A 80 -0.61 10.71 -4.40
N ILE A 81 -1.51 9.76 -4.58
CA ILE A 81 -2.29 9.16 -3.50
C ILE A 81 -1.79 7.74 -3.26
N PHE A 82 -1.39 7.44 -2.03
CA PHE A 82 -0.77 6.17 -1.65
C PHE A 82 -1.73 5.33 -0.81
N LEU A 83 -2.10 4.15 -1.33
CA LEU A 83 -2.93 3.15 -0.65
C LEU A 83 -2.09 1.91 -0.31
N HIS A 84 -2.01 1.58 0.97
CA HIS A 84 -1.22 0.45 1.49
C HIS A 84 -1.89 -0.91 1.22
N GLY A 85 -1.17 -2.00 1.56
CA GLY A 85 -1.63 -3.38 1.46
C GLY A 85 -2.15 -3.97 2.77
N HIS A 86 -2.41 -5.27 2.74
CA HIS A 86 -2.85 -6.03 3.92
C HIS A 86 -1.83 -5.98 5.06
N GLY A 87 -2.31 -5.86 6.28
CA GLY A 87 -1.47 -5.78 7.46
C GLY A 87 -0.68 -4.47 7.58
N GLN A 88 -0.97 -3.46 6.77
CA GLN A 88 -0.24 -2.21 6.74
C GLN A 88 -1.13 -1.01 7.04
N SER A 89 -0.53 0.14 7.17
CA SER A 89 -1.16 1.46 7.26
C SER A 89 -0.35 2.45 6.43
N GLY A 90 -0.70 3.72 6.46
CA GLY A 90 0.08 4.80 5.85
C GLY A 90 1.55 4.81 6.24
N LYS A 91 1.90 4.22 7.41
CA LYS A 91 3.29 4.08 7.87
C LYS A 91 4.21 3.42 6.86
N SER A 92 3.71 2.51 6.01
CA SER A 92 4.52 1.83 4.99
C SER A 92 5.05 2.76 3.90
N TRP A 93 4.55 3.98 3.79
CA TRP A 93 4.98 5.02 2.85
C TRP A 93 5.86 6.10 3.48
N GLU A 94 5.85 6.20 4.81
CA GLU A 94 6.62 7.13 5.61
C GLU A 94 8.08 6.67 5.74
N THR A 95 8.78 7.07 6.81
CA THR A 95 10.13 6.61 7.09
C THR A 95 10.24 5.10 7.05
N THR A 96 11.25 4.58 6.37
CA THR A 96 11.50 3.14 6.28
C THR A 96 11.86 2.53 7.64
N PRO A 97 11.79 1.20 7.81
CA PRO A 97 12.12 0.55 9.08
C PRO A 97 13.54 0.83 9.60
N ASP A 98 14.49 1.13 8.73
CA ASP A 98 15.87 1.49 9.05
C ASP A 98 16.11 3.01 9.16
N GLY A 99 15.05 3.82 9.13
CA GLY A 99 15.10 5.26 9.40
C GLY A 99 15.39 6.14 8.17
N ARG A 100 15.52 5.57 6.96
CA ARG A 100 15.68 6.34 5.71
C ARG A 100 14.36 6.96 5.26
N ASP A 101 14.42 7.81 4.25
CA ASP A 101 13.24 8.36 3.58
C ASP A 101 12.45 7.26 2.87
N GLY A 102 11.14 7.21 3.16
CA GLY A 102 10.18 6.45 2.39
C GLY A 102 9.63 7.27 1.23
N PHE A 103 8.71 6.68 0.48
CA PHE A 103 8.15 7.32 -0.71
C PHE A 103 7.49 8.67 -0.43
N GLN A 104 6.95 8.90 0.76
CA GLN A 104 6.43 10.21 1.18
C GLN A 104 7.47 11.30 0.95
N ASN A 105 8.64 11.20 1.60
CA ASN A 105 9.68 12.21 1.54
C ASN A 105 10.32 12.26 0.16
N ILE A 106 10.64 11.11 -0.44
CA ILE A 106 11.24 11.01 -1.77
C ILE A 106 10.40 11.76 -2.81
N PHE A 107 9.08 11.57 -2.83
CA PHE A 107 8.23 12.24 -3.81
C PHE A 107 7.93 13.70 -3.46
N LEU A 108 7.91 14.07 -2.16
CA LEU A 108 7.87 15.48 -1.75
C LEU A 108 9.08 16.24 -2.22
N GLU A 109 10.29 15.69 -2.07
CA GLU A 109 11.54 16.30 -2.57
C GLU A 109 11.54 16.49 -4.09
N ARG A 110 10.82 15.60 -4.79
CA ARG A 110 10.64 15.67 -6.25
C ARG A 110 9.50 16.62 -6.68
N GLY A 111 8.87 17.29 -5.73
CA GLY A 111 7.84 18.31 -5.98
C GLY A 111 6.43 17.76 -6.17
N TYR A 112 6.13 16.54 -5.77
CA TYR A 112 4.76 16.02 -5.82
C TYR A 112 3.98 16.38 -4.55
N LYS A 113 2.69 16.65 -4.71
CA LYS A 113 1.72 16.62 -3.61
C LYS A 113 1.56 15.17 -3.17
N VAL A 114 1.70 14.88 -1.89
CA VAL A 114 1.64 13.52 -1.36
C VAL A 114 0.46 13.38 -0.42
N PHE A 115 -0.38 12.37 -0.65
CA PHE A 115 -1.53 12.02 0.16
C PHE A 115 -1.40 10.56 0.59
N ILE A 116 -1.27 10.33 1.89
CA ILE A 116 -1.13 8.98 2.46
C ILE A 116 -2.42 8.58 3.11
N VAL A 117 -2.96 7.44 2.71
CA VAL A 117 -4.25 6.95 3.16
C VAL A 117 -4.07 5.78 4.12
N ASP A 118 -4.76 5.86 5.26
CA ASP A 118 -5.12 4.68 6.05
C ASP A 118 -6.54 4.27 5.62
N GLU A 119 -6.68 3.06 5.10
CA GLU A 119 -7.98 2.55 4.65
C GLU A 119 -8.96 2.39 5.82
N PRO A 120 -10.27 2.37 5.58
CA PRO A 120 -11.27 2.12 6.63
C PRO A 120 -10.91 0.93 7.51
N ARG A 121 -11.15 1.05 8.81
CA ARG A 121 -10.90 0.00 9.81
C ARG A 121 -9.43 -0.31 10.08
N ARG A 122 -8.50 0.56 9.66
CA ARG A 122 -7.07 0.34 9.79
C ARG A 122 -6.31 1.61 10.16
N GLY A 123 -5.20 1.47 10.89
CA GLY A 123 -4.32 2.58 11.24
C GLY A 123 -5.03 3.72 11.97
N ARG A 124 -4.94 4.93 11.43
CA ARG A 124 -5.56 6.16 11.97
C ARG A 124 -7.01 6.37 11.49
N ALA A 125 -7.55 5.46 10.68
CA ALA A 125 -8.93 5.54 10.23
C ALA A 125 -9.91 5.44 11.41
N SER A 126 -11.13 5.87 11.17
CA SER A 126 -12.15 5.97 12.20
C SER A 126 -12.64 4.62 12.74
N ARG A 127 -13.61 4.66 13.64
CA ARG A 127 -14.23 3.46 14.20
C ARG A 127 -14.89 2.61 13.11
N SER A 128 -14.93 1.29 13.34
CA SER A 128 -15.73 0.36 12.55
C SER A 128 -17.23 0.56 12.84
N THR A 129 -18.07 0.38 11.82
CA THR A 129 -19.53 0.32 11.96
C THR A 129 -20.04 -1.11 12.17
N VAL A 130 -19.13 -2.08 12.24
CA VAL A 130 -19.43 -3.48 12.56
C VAL A 130 -18.60 -3.91 13.77
N ASP A 131 -19.11 -4.89 14.52
CA ASP A 131 -18.38 -5.49 15.63
C ASP A 131 -17.10 -6.15 15.13
N ALA A 132 -16.05 -6.07 15.96
CA ALA A 132 -14.74 -6.65 15.64
C ALA A 132 -14.22 -7.49 16.80
N ASN A 133 -13.64 -8.64 16.46
CA ASN A 133 -12.75 -9.39 17.33
C ASN A 133 -11.36 -9.36 16.70
N ILE A 134 -10.39 -8.80 17.42
CA ILE A 134 -8.99 -8.67 16.96
C ILE A 134 -8.15 -9.70 17.72
N PRO A 135 -7.96 -10.92 17.18
CA PRO A 135 -7.14 -11.93 17.84
C PRO A 135 -5.68 -11.53 17.82
N ALA A 136 -4.98 -11.77 18.93
CA ALA A 136 -3.52 -11.72 18.97
C ALA A 136 -2.98 -12.91 18.17
N LYS A 137 -2.41 -12.65 16.99
CA LYS A 137 -1.92 -13.68 16.08
C LYS A 137 -0.43 -13.52 15.85
N ALA A 138 0.33 -14.58 16.15
CA ALA A 138 1.77 -14.63 15.93
C ALA A 138 2.05 -15.15 14.50
N ASP A 139 2.07 -14.27 13.51
CA ASP A 139 2.22 -14.62 12.09
C ASP A 139 3.34 -13.85 11.35
N ASP A 140 4.25 -13.20 12.06
CA ASP A 140 5.39 -12.46 11.47
C ASP A 140 6.18 -13.33 10.48
N GLN A 141 6.46 -14.59 10.82
CA GLN A 141 7.28 -15.50 10.01
C GLN A 141 6.54 -15.95 8.75
N LEU A 142 5.22 -16.05 8.77
CA LEU A 142 4.41 -16.34 7.59
C LEU A 142 4.58 -15.20 6.57
N TRP A 143 4.44 -13.97 7.03
CA TRP A 143 4.58 -12.79 6.17
C TRP A 143 6.02 -12.58 5.72
N TYR A 144 7.02 -12.88 6.57
CA TYR A 144 8.44 -12.85 6.22
C TYR A 144 8.76 -13.69 4.97
N ASN A 145 8.24 -14.94 4.93
CA ASN A 145 8.38 -15.81 3.78
C ASN A 145 7.57 -15.30 2.56
N ASN A 146 6.30 -14.91 2.79
CA ASN A 146 5.42 -14.42 1.71
C ASN A 146 5.98 -13.16 1.04
N PHE A 147 6.64 -12.30 1.79
CA PHE A 147 7.23 -11.06 1.29
C PHE A 147 8.60 -11.24 0.64
N ARG A 148 9.08 -12.49 0.55
CA ARG A 148 10.37 -12.86 -0.06
C ARG A 148 11.59 -12.25 0.61
N ILE A 149 11.48 -11.92 1.91
CA ILE A 149 12.58 -11.39 2.71
C ILE A 149 13.63 -12.47 2.98
N GLY A 150 13.19 -13.68 3.28
CA GLY A 150 14.06 -14.78 3.61
C GLY A 150 13.31 -16.04 4.03
N GLN A 151 14.05 -17.00 4.53
CA GLN A 151 13.55 -18.16 5.26
C GLN A 151 13.95 -18.00 6.73
N TRP A 152 12.98 -17.65 7.58
CA TRP A 152 13.24 -17.31 8.97
C TRP A 152 14.18 -18.31 9.67
N PRO A 153 15.20 -17.83 10.44
CA PRO A 153 15.52 -16.42 10.73
C PRO A 153 16.46 -15.75 9.70
N ASN A 154 16.79 -16.41 8.60
CA ASN A 154 17.80 -15.97 7.65
C ASN A 154 17.18 -15.10 6.55
N VAL A 155 17.81 -13.97 6.27
CA VAL A 155 17.53 -13.11 5.11
C VAL A 155 18.19 -13.75 3.87
N TYR A 156 17.54 -13.73 2.71
CA TYR A 156 18.18 -14.15 1.46
C TYR A 156 19.34 -13.21 1.09
N ASP A 157 20.40 -13.75 0.51
CA ASP A 157 21.62 -12.97 0.22
C ASP A 157 21.39 -11.88 -0.83
N ASN A 158 20.48 -12.13 -1.75
CA ASN A 158 20.22 -11.30 -2.91
C ASN A 158 19.01 -10.35 -2.72
N VAL A 159 18.58 -10.06 -1.49
CA VAL A 159 17.50 -9.08 -1.22
C VAL A 159 18.04 -7.80 -0.63
N ALA A 160 17.43 -6.69 -1.02
CA ALA A 160 17.81 -5.34 -0.63
C ALA A 160 17.09 -4.89 0.65
N VAL A 161 17.19 -5.68 1.73
CA VAL A 161 16.59 -5.34 3.03
C VAL A 161 17.66 -5.07 4.09
N PRO A 162 17.38 -4.21 5.07
CA PRO A 162 18.24 -4.04 6.24
C PRO A 162 18.38 -5.36 7.00
N ARG A 163 19.61 -5.67 7.47
CA ARG A 163 19.90 -6.97 8.12
C ARG A 163 20.05 -6.86 9.64
N ASP A 164 19.97 -5.66 10.19
CA ASP A 164 20.05 -5.43 11.62
C ASP A 164 18.73 -5.74 12.32
N LYS A 165 18.84 -6.14 13.59
CA LYS A 165 17.69 -6.58 14.40
C LYS A 165 16.67 -5.46 14.65
N GLU A 166 17.12 -4.21 14.75
CA GLU A 166 16.22 -3.09 15.04
C GLU A 166 15.35 -2.77 13.84
N SER A 167 15.92 -2.70 12.65
CA SER A 167 15.16 -2.51 11.40
C SER A 167 14.13 -3.61 11.19
N LEU A 168 14.49 -4.87 11.46
CA LEU A 168 13.54 -5.98 11.38
C LEU A 168 12.44 -5.85 12.43
N ARG A 169 12.76 -5.43 13.64
CA ARG A 169 11.78 -5.17 14.71
C ARG A 169 10.80 -4.06 14.31
N GLN A 170 11.30 -2.95 13.74
CA GLN A 170 10.47 -1.86 13.24
C GLN A 170 9.57 -2.32 12.09
N PHE A 171 10.07 -3.18 11.20
CA PHE A 171 9.27 -3.77 10.14
C PHE A 171 8.08 -4.59 10.67
N PHE A 172 8.30 -5.45 11.65
CA PHE A 172 7.22 -6.22 12.26
C PHE A 172 6.24 -5.35 13.05
N MET A 173 6.73 -4.32 13.75
CA MET A 173 5.89 -3.42 14.54
C MET A 173 4.96 -2.54 13.70
N GLN A 174 5.22 -2.36 12.41
CA GLN A 174 4.31 -1.60 11.53
C GLN A 174 3.07 -2.39 11.11
N MET A 175 3.02 -3.71 11.38
CA MET A 175 1.87 -4.54 11.06
C MET A 175 0.63 -4.06 11.83
N THR A 176 -0.46 -3.86 11.11
CA THR A 176 -1.69 -3.25 11.63
C THR A 176 -2.88 -4.17 11.37
N PRO A 177 -3.70 -4.50 12.39
CA PRO A 177 -4.87 -5.35 12.20
C PRO A 177 -6.02 -4.61 11.52
N ASP A 178 -6.97 -5.37 10.97
CA ASP A 178 -8.30 -4.87 10.61
C ASP A 178 -9.21 -4.82 11.84
N VAL A 179 -9.93 -3.71 11.99
CA VAL A 179 -10.99 -3.57 12.98
C VAL A 179 -12.35 -3.80 12.32
N GLY A 180 -12.76 -5.06 12.21
CA GLY A 180 -14.04 -5.46 11.60
C GLY A 180 -13.92 -6.18 10.25
N GLY A 181 -12.73 -6.66 9.89
CA GLY A 181 -12.45 -7.40 8.66
C GLY A 181 -12.27 -6.52 7.41
N PHE A 182 -11.55 -7.06 6.44
CA PHE A 182 -11.28 -6.39 5.16
C PHE A 182 -12.52 -6.40 4.28
N ASP A 183 -12.91 -5.23 3.79
CA ASP A 183 -14.03 -5.01 2.88
C ASP A 183 -13.54 -4.17 1.70
N ALA A 184 -13.22 -4.83 0.59
CA ALA A 184 -12.64 -4.19 -0.60
C ALA A 184 -13.57 -3.13 -1.22
N GLN A 185 -14.89 -3.33 -1.14
CA GLN A 185 -15.87 -2.38 -1.66
C GLN A 185 -15.89 -1.11 -0.81
N LEU A 186 -15.90 -1.27 0.52
CA LEU A 186 -15.84 -0.15 1.46
C LEU A 186 -14.56 0.69 1.27
N VAL A 187 -13.42 0.01 1.09
CA VAL A 187 -12.15 0.69 0.81
C VAL A 187 -12.24 1.46 -0.50
N ALA A 188 -12.77 0.86 -1.58
CA ALA A 188 -12.90 1.52 -2.87
C ALA A 188 -13.83 2.74 -2.81
N GLU A 189 -14.99 2.65 -2.16
CA GLU A 189 -15.93 3.76 -1.97
C GLU A 189 -15.27 4.93 -1.21
N SER A 190 -14.52 4.63 -0.16
CA SER A 190 -13.77 5.63 0.59
C SER A 190 -12.65 6.26 -0.23
N MET A 191 -11.96 5.46 -1.05
CA MET A 191 -10.92 5.96 -1.96
C MET A 191 -11.47 6.85 -3.08
N VAL A 192 -12.66 6.54 -3.62
CA VAL A 192 -13.37 7.44 -4.54
C VAL A 192 -13.60 8.80 -3.87
N ALA A 193 -14.11 8.82 -2.64
CA ALA A 193 -14.31 10.06 -1.89
C ALA A 193 -13.00 10.82 -1.61
N VAL A 194 -11.89 10.11 -1.38
CA VAL A 194 -10.54 10.71 -1.27
C VAL A 194 -10.14 11.34 -2.60
N CYS A 195 -10.20 10.59 -3.71
CA CYS A 195 -9.79 11.06 -5.03
C CYS A 195 -10.63 12.26 -5.50
N GLU A 196 -11.93 12.26 -5.29
CA GLU A 196 -12.81 13.40 -5.59
C GLU A 196 -12.42 14.66 -4.81
N ARG A 197 -12.08 14.52 -3.53
CA ARG A 197 -11.63 15.64 -2.71
C ARG A 197 -10.25 16.17 -3.11
N VAL A 198 -9.33 15.30 -3.49
CA VAL A 198 -7.95 15.67 -3.88
C VAL A 198 -7.91 16.27 -5.29
N GLY A 199 -8.80 15.83 -6.19
CA GLY A 199 -8.78 16.19 -7.60
C GLY A 199 -7.86 15.30 -8.43
N ASP A 200 -7.40 15.79 -9.58
CA ASP A 200 -6.59 15.02 -10.53
C ASP A 200 -5.33 14.42 -9.86
N ASN A 201 -5.22 13.10 -9.91
CA ASN A 201 -4.22 12.34 -9.17
C ASN A 201 -3.69 11.12 -9.93
N VAL A 202 -2.56 10.61 -9.47
CA VAL A 202 -2.04 9.28 -9.76
C VAL A 202 -2.26 8.43 -8.52
N LEU A 203 -2.97 7.33 -8.66
CA LEU A 203 -3.22 6.38 -7.58
C LEU A 203 -2.08 5.36 -7.52
N ILE A 204 -1.39 5.31 -6.38
CA ILE A 204 -0.32 4.36 -6.12
C ILE A 204 -0.84 3.35 -5.10
N THR A 205 -0.87 2.07 -5.48
CA THR A 205 -1.38 1.00 -4.63
C THR A 205 -0.32 -0.04 -4.34
N HIS A 206 -0.44 -0.71 -3.20
CA HIS A 206 0.42 -1.83 -2.85
C HIS A 206 -0.39 -3.06 -2.47
N SER A 207 0.00 -4.24 -2.99
CA SER A 207 -0.50 -5.53 -2.53
C SER A 207 -2.03 -5.66 -2.55
N ALA A 208 -2.66 -5.94 -1.42
CA ALA A 208 -4.12 -6.04 -1.27
C ALA A 208 -4.85 -4.74 -1.63
N GLY A 209 -4.21 -3.59 -1.47
CA GLY A 209 -4.75 -2.29 -1.89
C GLY A 209 -4.97 -2.18 -3.41
N GLY A 210 -4.36 -3.07 -4.20
CA GLY A 210 -4.58 -3.13 -5.64
C GLY A 210 -6.03 -3.42 -6.02
N GLY A 211 -6.70 -4.37 -5.34
CA GLY A 211 -8.11 -4.70 -5.61
C GLY A 211 -9.04 -3.49 -5.49
N PRO A 212 -9.14 -2.85 -4.32
CA PRO A 212 -9.89 -1.60 -4.17
C PRO A 212 -9.36 -0.47 -5.08
N GLY A 213 -8.04 -0.43 -5.35
CA GLY A 213 -7.46 0.56 -6.26
C GLY A 213 -8.00 0.47 -7.69
N TRP A 214 -8.17 -0.74 -8.23
CA TRP A 214 -8.81 -0.94 -9.54
C TRP A 214 -10.26 -0.44 -9.53
N THR A 215 -11.03 -0.82 -8.52
CA THR A 215 -12.42 -0.37 -8.37
C THR A 215 -12.52 1.14 -8.22
N THR A 216 -11.58 1.77 -7.51
CA THR A 216 -11.48 3.23 -7.40
C THR A 216 -11.22 3.88 -8.76
N ALA A 217 -10.24 3.37 -9.53
CA ALA A 217 -9.92 3.91 -10.85
C ALA A 217 -11.07 3.74 -11.87
N ILE A 218 -11.85 2.68 -11.74
CA ILE A 218 -13.07 2.47 -12.53
C ILE A 218 -14.14 3.54 -12.21
N ASN A 219 -14.28 3.93 -10.94
CA ASN A 219 -15.39 4.73 -10.45
C ASN A 219 -15.05 6.21 -10.21
N CYS A 220 -13.83 6.66 -10.51
CA CYS A 220 -13.39 8.03 -10.26
C CYS A 220 -12.58 8.62 -11.41
N ASP A 221 -13.14 9.56 -12.14
CA ASP A 221 -12.47 10.22 -13.29
C ASP A 221 -11.30 11.14 -12.87
N LYS A 222 -11.09 11.36 -11.55
CA LYS A 222 -9.94 12.11 -11.02
C LYS A 222 -8.67 11.27 -11.04
N VAL A 223 -8.77 9.94 -11.11
CA VAL A 223 -7.61 9.06 -11.29
C VAL A 223 -7.14 9.15 -12.73
N LYS A 224 -5.97 9.73 -12.95
CA LYS A 224 -5.38 9.94 -14.29
C LYS A 224 -4.39 8.85 -14.66
N ALA A 225 -3.91 8.09 -13.71
CA ALA A 225 -3.04 6.95 -13.92
C ALA A 225 -3.03 6.06 -12.67
N VAL A 226 -2.62 4.81 -12.83
CA VAL A 226 -2.38 3.89 -11.71
C VAL A 226 -0.96 3.35 -11.76
N ILE A 227 -0.29 3.39 -10.61
CA ILE A 227 0.95 2.67 -10.35
C ILE A 227 0.64 1.60 -9.30
N ALA A 228 0.70 0.32 -9.67
CA ALA A 228 0.43 -0.76 -8.74
C ALA A 228 1.71 -1.52 -8.41
N LEU A 229 2.03 -1.61 -7.12
CA LEU A 229 3.19 -2.33 -6.60
C LEU A 229 2.71 -3.72 -6.14
N GLU A 230 3.05 -4.75 -6.90
CA GLU A 230 2.67 -6.15 -6.64
C GLU A 230 1.21 -6.32 -6.18
N PRO A 231 0.21 -5.91 -6.98
CA PRO A 231 -1.20 -6.02 -6.59
C PRO A 231 -1.63 -7.48 -6.41
N GLY A 232 -2.51 -7.72 -5.44
CA GLY A 232 -2.99 -9.05 -5.10
C GLY A 232 -3.93 -9.68 -6.13
N THR A 233 -4.62 -8.87 -6.94
CA THR A 233 -5.63 -9.28 -7.92
C THR A 233 -5.73 -8.29 -9.08
N PHE A 234 -6.41 -8.69 -10.16
CA PHE A 234 -6.60 -7.90 -11.38
C PHE A 234 -8.05 -8.04 -11.89
N PRO A 235 -8.66 -6.95 -12.42
CA PRO A 235 -9.99 -7.00 -12.97
C PRO A 235 -9.98 -7.56 -14.41
N PHE A 236 -10.89 -8.48 -14.69
CA PHE A 236 -11.13 -9.02 -16.01
C PHE A 236 -12.57 -8.74 -16.45
N PRO A 237 -12.83 -8.53 -17.74
CA PRO A 237 -14.19 -8.39 -18.22
C PRO A 237 -14.94 -9.71 -18.06
N LYS A 238 -16.22 -9.64 -17.79
CA LYS A 238 -17.10 -10.79 -17.63
C LYS A 238 -16.92 -11.81 -18.76
N GLY A 239 -16.66 -13.06 -18.40
CA GLY A 239 -16.42 -14.17 -19.31
C GLY A 239 -14.99 -14.29 -19.85
N GLU A 240 -14.05 -13.43 -19.43
CA GLU A 240 -12.61 -13.51 -19.78
C GLU A 240 -11.71 -13.77 -18.57
N LEU A 241 -12.31 -14.12 -17.44
CA LEU A 241 -11.54 -14.48 -16.22
C LEU A 241 -10.77 -15.79 -16.46
N PRO A 242 -9.43 -15.79 -16.33
CA PRO A 242 -8.65 -16.99 -16.52
C PRO A 242 -8.88 -18.00 -15.38
N ALA A 243 -8.68 -19.28 -15.69
CA ALA A 243 -8.63 -20.32 -14.64
C ALA A 243 -7.54 -20.02 -13.61
N VAL A 244 -7.82 -20.35 -12.37
CA VAL A 244 -6.84 -20.25 -11.26
C VAL A 244 -5.70 -21.22 -11.53
N GLU A 245 -4.45 -20.72 -11.46
CA GLU A 245 -3.27 -21.57 -11.65
C GLU A 245 -3.02 -22.46 -10.43
N GLU A 246 -2.47 -23.63 -10.71
CA GLU A 246 -1.97 -24.51 -9.67
C GLU A 246 -0.83 -23.82 -8.89
N THR A 247 -0.88 -23.96 -7.56
CA THR A 247 0.08 -23.31 -6.68
C THR A 247 0.27 -24.09 -5.37
N THR A 248 1.49 -23.98 -4.82
CA THR A 248 1.79 -24.46 -3.45
C THR A 248 1.41 -23.42 -2.40
N SER A 249 1.02 -22.20 -2.80
CA SER A 249 0.61 -21.14 -1.89
C SER A 249 -0.78 -21.41 -1.30
N PRO A 250 -0.98 -21.16 0.00
CA PRO A 250 -2.33 -21.14 0.60
C PRO A 250 -3.18 -19.95 0.14
N PHE A 251 -2.62 -19.03 -0.65
CA PHE A 251 -3.27 -17.81 -1.14
C PHE A 251 -3.29 -17.80 -2.68
N PRO A 252 -4.20 -18.55 -3.33
CA PRO A 252 -4.23 -18.61 -4.80
C PRO A 252 -4.46 -17.21 -5.41
N ALA A 253 -3.84 -16.96 -6.56
CA ALA A 253 -4.05 -15.74 -7.32
C ALA A 253 -5.37 -15.85 -8.10
N VAL A 254 -6.36 -15.07 -7.70
CA VAL A 254 -7.68 -15.04 -8.32
C VAL A 254 -7.94 -13.65 -8.89
N GLY A 255 -8.35 -13.57 -10.16
CA GLY A 255 -8.81 -12.33 -10.77
C GLY A 255 -10.21 -11.94 -10.26
N MET A 256 -10.57 -10.69 -10.43
CA MET A 256 -11.92 -10.19 -10.14
C MET A 256 -12.68 -9.96 -11.44
N GLU A 257 -13.93 -10.43 -11.53
CA GLU A 257 -14.77 -10.21 -12.68
C GLU A 257 -15.47 -8.85 -12.56
N VAL A 258 -15.40 -8.04 -13.62
CA VAL A 258 -16.07 -6.74 -13.70
C VAL A 258 -16.92 -6.68 -14.97
N SER A 259 -17.87 -5.73 -15.07
CA SER A 259 -18.59 -5.51 -16.29
C SER A 259 -17.62 -5.10 -17.41
N ARG A 260 -17.97 -5.38 -18.68
CA ARG A 260 -17.15 -4.93 -19.81
C ARG A 260 -17.05 -3.41 -19.87
N GLU A 261 -18.10 -2.70 -19.50
CA GLU A 261 -18.10 -1.24 -19.45
C GLU A 261 -17.07 -0.72 -18.43
N ASP A 262 -17.09 -1.27 -17.22
CA ASP A 262 -16.14 -0.92 -16.17
C ASP A 262 -14.70 -1.23 -16.56
N PHE A 263 -14.47 -2.40 -17.17
CA PHE A 263 -13.15 -2.75 -17.68
C PHE A 263 -12.64 -1.74 -18.71
N LEU A 264 -13.50 -1.30 -19.63
CA LEU A 264 -13.15 -0.31 -20.65
C LEU A 264 -12.82 1.07 -20.06
N ARG A 265 -13.26 1.41 -18.85
CA ARG A 265 -12.84 2.64 -18.17
C ARG A 265 -11.36 2.61 -17.81
N LEU A 266 -10.84 1.47 -17.38
CA LEU A 266 -9.40 1.30 -17.08
C LEU A 266 -8.53 1.45 -18.35
N THR A 267 -9.03 1.08 -19.53
CA THR A 267 -8.24 1.21 -20.77
C THR A 267 -8.00 2.65 -21.20
N LYS A 268 -8.63 3.63 -20.56
CA LYS A 268 -8.53 5.05 -20.89
C LYS A 268 -7.41 5.80 -20.14
N ILE A 269 -6.80 5.15 -19.17
CA ILE A 269 -5.72 5.73 -18.36
C ILE A 269 -4.46 4.86 -18.46
N PRO A 270 -3.26 5.46 -18.41
CA PRO A 270 -2.03 4.68 -18.38
C PRO A 270 -1.87 3.95 -17.04
N ILE A 271 -1.44 2.71 -17.11
CA ILE A 271 -1.24 1.86 -15.93
C ILE A 271 0.13 1.19 -16.00
N VAL A 272 0.84 1.15 -14.89
CA VAL A 272 2.03 0.33 -14.72
C VAL A 272 1.92 -0.54 -13.48
N VAL A 273 2.35 -1.78 -13.61
CA VAL A 273 2.46 -2.72 -12.49
C VAL A 273 3.93 -3.10 -12.31
N TYR A 274 4.46 -2.83 -11.13
CA TYR A 274 5.81 -3.21 -10.76
C TYR A 274 5.82 -4.49 -9.95
N PHE A 275 6.73 -5.39 -10.30
CA PHE A 275 7.07 -6.58 -9.53
C PHE A 275 8.53 -6.49 -9.09
N GLY A 276 8.80 -6.91 -7.84
CA GLY A 276 10.14 -7.01 -7.27
C GLY A 276 10.95 -8.16 -7.84
N ASP A 277 11.99 -8.53 -7.11
CA ASP A 277 12.91 -9.61 -7.47
C ASP A 277 12.49 -10.96 -6.83
N ASN A 278 13.22 -12.02 -7.19
CA ASN A 278 13.01 -13.36 -6.65
C ASN A 278 11.60 -13.94 -6.91
N ILE A 279 11.02 -13.59 -8.04
CA ILE A 279 9.74 -14.17 -8.49
C ILE A 279 10.03 -15.21 -9.56
N PRO A 280 9.74 -16.49 -9.32
CA PRO A 280 9.88 -17.53 -10.33
C PRO A 280 9.03 -17.25 -11.57
N THR A 281 9.50 -17.69 -12.71
CA THR A 281 8.78 -17.61 -13.98
C THR A 281 8.28 -18.98 -14.42
N GLY A 282 7.28 -19.02 -15.32
CA GLY A 282 6.69 -20.24 -15.85
C GLY A 282 5.47 -20.72 -15.09
N ASP A 283 4.90 -21.85 -15.56
CA ASP A 283 3.59 -22.35 -15.12
C ASP A 283 3.69 -23.47 -14.08
N VAL A 284 4.90 -23.98 -13.81
CA VAL A 284 5.13 -25.08 -12.86
C VAL A 284 5.25 -24.55 -11.44
N PRO A 285 4.45 -25.07 -10.48
CA PRO A 285 4.56 -24.69 -9.08
C PRO A 285 5.96 -24.94 -8.50
N VAL A 286 6.44 -24.03 -7.64
CA VAL A 286 7.72 -24.21 -6.93
C VAL A 286 7.47 -24.53 -5.46
N ALA A 287 8.43 -25.26 -4.84
CA ALA A 287 8.26 -25.77 -3.47
C ALA A 287 8.12 -24.70 -2.41
N ASN A 288 8.80 -23.55 -2.55
CA ASN A 288 8.62 -22.42 -1.65
C ASN A 288 7.32 -21.70 -1.98
N TRP A 289 6.31 -21.87 -1.13
CA TRP A 289 4.98 -21.32 -1.34
C TRP A 289 4.96 -19.78 -1.42
N GLY A 290 5.86 -19.08 -0.72
CA GLY A 290 5.97 -17.62 -0.79
C GLY A 290 6.42 -17.15 -2.17
N PHE A 291 7.39 -17.83 -2.77
CA PHE A 291 7.81 -17.59 -4.15
C PHE A 291 6.70 -17.95 -5.14
N ASP A 292 6.05 -19.10 -4.93
CA ASP A 292 4.98 -19.59 -5.81
C ASP A 292 3.75 -18.69 -5.78
N ASN A 293 3.47 -18.10 -4.62
CA ASN A 293 2.44 -17.08 -4.47
C ASN A 293 2.62 -15.89 -5.45
N TRP A 294 3.86 -15.45 -5.63
CA TRP A 294 4.15 -14.31 -6.52
C TRP A 294 4.35 -14.74 -7.96
N ARG A 295 4.78 -15.98 -8.23
CA ARG A 295 4.78 -16.57 -9.58
C ARG A 295 3.39 -16.51 -10.20
N THR A 296 2.38 -17.00 -9.49
CA THR A 296 1.00 -17.03 -10.00
C THR A 296 0.41 -15.62 -10.17
N ARG A 297 0.76 -14.67 -9.30
CA ARG A 297 0.32 -13.26 -9.45
C ARG A 297 0.99 -12.56 -10.61
N LEU A 298 2.26 -12.80 -10.86
CA LEU A 298 2.95 -12.27 -12.04
C LEU A 298 2.36 -12.85 -13.33
N ASN A 299 2.05 -14.15 -13.35
CA ASN A 299 1.37 -14.77 -14.49
C ASN A 299 -0.03 -14.18 -14.71
N LEU A 300 -0.80 -14.00 -13.63
CA LEU A 300 -2.12 -13.35 -13.70
C LEU A 300 -2.02 -11.91 -14.22
N ALA A 301 -1.01 -11.15 -13.78
CA ALA A 301 -0.75 -9.80 -14.28
C ALA A 301 -0.48 -9.78 -15.78
N ARG A 302 0.33 -10.72 -16.28
CA ARG A 302 0.64 -10.83 -17.71
C ARG A 302 -0.60 -11.20 -18.55
N LYS A 303 -1.43 -12.12 -18.05
CA LYS A 303 -2.71 -12.46 -18.67
C LYS A 303 -3.63 -11.24 -18.71
N TRP A 304 -3.73 -10.50 -17.61
CA TRP A 304 -4.50 -9.28 -17.53
C TRP A 304 -4.00 -8.20 -18.50
N ALA A 305 -2.70 -7.98 -18.57
CA ALA A 305 -2.11 -7.01 -19.50
C ALA A 305 -2.44 -7.34 -20.96
N ASN A 306 -2.40 -8.62 -21.34
CA ASN A 306 -2.81 -9.05 -22.68
C ASN A 306 -4.28 -8.71 -22.97
N VAL A 307 -5.17 -8.89 -21.99
CA VAL A 307 -6.59 -8.51 -22.12
C VAL A 307 -6.74 -6.99 -22.21
N MET A 308 -6.03 -6.22 -21.35
CA MET A 308 -6.02 -4.75 -21.42
C MET A 308 -5.59 -4.25 -22.81
N GLN A 309 -4.48 -4.78 -23.36
CA GLN A 309 -3.96 -4.41 -24.67
C GLN A 309 -4.92 -4.79 -25.81
N LYS A 310 -5.57 -5.97 -25.71
CA LYS A 310 -6.63 -6.39 -26.65
C LYS A 310 -7.77 -5.35 -26.75
N TYR A 311 -8.07 -4.66 -25.65
CA TYR A 311 -9.07 -3.60 -25.57
C TYR A 311 -8.50 -2.18 -25.74
N GLY A 312 -7.24 -2.04 -26.16
CA GLY A 312 -6.59 -0.76 -26.45
C GLY A 312 -6.08 -0.02 -25.22
N GLY A 313 -5.92 -0.69 -24.09
CA GLY A 313 -5.37 -0.11 -22.85
C GLY A 313 -3.86 0.10 -22.91
N ASP A 314 -3.38 1.20 -22.32
CA ASP A 314 -1.97 1.51 -22.12
C ASP A 314 -1.52 0.90 -20.78
N VAL A 315 -0.97 -0.31 -20.82
CA VAL A 315 -0.54 -1.05 -19.64
C VAL A 315 0.86 -1.62 -19.79
N GLU A 316 1.67 -1.51 -18.74
CA GLU A 316 3.02 -2.04 -18.66
C GLU A 316 3.15 -2.94 -17.42
N ILE A 317 3.74 -4.13 -17.58
CA ILE A 317 4.18 -5.00 -16.48
C ILE A 317 5.69 -4.93 -16.45
N VAL A 318 6.25 -4.43 -15.37
CA VAL A 318 7.68 -4.21 -15.20
C VAL A 318 8.19 -5.05 -14.03
N CYS A 319 9.05 -6.03 -14.31
CA CYS A 319 9.85 -6.66 -13.26
C CYS A 319 11.08 -5.76 -13.01
N LEU A 320 11.27 -5.31 -11.78
CA LEU A 320 12.34 -4.38 -11.43
C LEU A 320 13.75 -4.85 -11.83
N PRO A 321 14.10 -6.16 -11.74
CA PRO A 321 15.38 -6.65 -12.25
C PRO A 321 15.61 -6.39 -13.74
N ASP A 322 14.55 -6.41 -14.57
CA ASP A 322 14.65 -6.19 -16.02
C ASP A 322 15.03 -4.74 -16.37
N VAL A 323 14.81 -3.82 -15.44
CA VAL A 323 15.17 -2.39 -15.55
C VAL A 323 16.37 -2.01 -14.67
N GLY A 324 17.12 -3.00 -14.16
CA GLY A 324 18.37 -2.83 -13.44
C GLY A 324 18.25 -2.68 -11.93
N VAL A 325 17.04 -2.72 -11.35
CA VAL A 325 16.81 -2.62 -9.90
C VAL A 325 16.63 -4.03 -9.33
N LYS A 326 17.66 -4.54 -8.66
CA LYS A 326 17.71 -5.92 -8.15
C LYS A 326 17.50 -5.98 -6.64
N GLY A 327 17.02 -7.12 -6.17
CA GLY A 327 16.88 -7.43 -4.75
C GLY A 327 15.63 -6.85 -4.09
N SER A 328 14.76 -6.14 -4.82
CA SER A 328 13.51 -5.62 -4.25
C SER A 328 12.60 -6.75 -3.81
N THR A 329 12.13 -6.68 -2.58
CA THR A 329 11.14 -7.61 -2.00
C THR A 329 9.72 -7.18 -2.35
N HIS A 330 8.74 -7.74 -1.64
CA HIS A 330 7.37 -7.26 -1.71
C HIS A 330 7.21 -5.81 -1.21
N PHE A 331 8.14 -5.35 -0.35
CA PHE A 331 8.15 -4.00 0.21
C PHE A 331 9.15 -3.08 -0.50
N MET A 332 9.15 -3.08 -1.83
CA MET A 332 10.05 -2.28 -2.66
C MET A 332 10.07 -0.78 -2.30
N GLN A 333 9.02 -0.26 -1.68
CA GLN A 333 8.94 1.12 -1.18
C GLN A 333 9.75 1.36 0.09
N SER A 334 10.16 0.30 0.80
CA SER A 334 10.94 0.37 2.05
C SER A 334 12.30 -0.32 1.96
N ASP A 335 12.55 -1.08 0.91
CA ASP A 335 13.82 -1.77 0.69
C ASP A 335 14.99 -0.78 0.55
N LEU A 336 16.22 -1.25 0.69
CA LEU A 336 17.43 -0.41 0.61
C LEU A 336 17.58 0.32 -0.73
N ASN A 337 16.95 -0.20 -1.78
CA ASN A 337 16.93 0.36 -3.14
C ASN A 337 15.63 1.12 -3.47
N ASN A 338 14.88 1.59 -2.45
CA ASN A 338 13.62 2.29 -2.67
C ASN A 338 13.74 3.58 -3.48
N VAL A 339 14.90 4.26 -3.43
CA VAL A 339 15.18 5.45 -4.23
C VAL A 339 15.24 5.09 -5.72
N GLU A 340 15.93 4.01 -6.07
CA GLU A 340 16.02 3.51 -7.44
C GLU A 340 14.64 3.07 -7.97
N VAL A 341 13.80 2.45 -7.12
CA VAL A 341 12.41 2.15 -7.46
C VAL A 341 11.62 3.43 -7.73
N ALA A 342 11.75 4.44 -6.87
CA ALA A 342 11.11 5.75 -7.08
C ALA A 342 11.61 6.43 -8.37
N ASP A 343 12.90 6.24 -8.78
CA ASP A 343 13.45 6.74 -10.04
C ASP A 343 12.79 6.07 -11.25
N VAL A 344 12.56 4.76 -11.17
CA VAL A 344 11.82 4.02 -12.23
C VAL A 344 10.40 4.55 -12.35
N MET A 345 9.71 4.72 -11.21
CA MET A 345 8.34 5.26 -11.18
C MET A 345 8.29 6.68 -11.76
N GLU A 346 9.23 7.55 -11.42
CA GLU A 346 9.25 8.92 -11.92
C GLU A 346 9.56 8.98 -13.43
N ARG A 347 10.45 8.14 -13.94
CA ARG A 347 10.68 8.02 -15.39
C ARG A 347 9.40 7.64 -16.13
N TRP A 348 8.64 6.69 -15.60
CA TRP A 348 7.35 6.31 -16.16
C TRP A 348 6.34 7.47 -16.10
N LEU A 349 6.18 8.14 -14.96
CA LEU A 349 5.31 9.33 -14.82
C LEU A 349 5.67 10.41 -15.86
N LYS A 350 6.97 10.64 -16.08
CA LYS A 350 7.47 11.58 -17.07
C LYS A 350 7.12 11.14 -18.51
N SER A 351 7.27 9.87 -18.83
CA SER A 351 6.94 9.33 -20.16
C SER A 351 5.44 9.47 -20.50
N LYS A 352 4.57 9.48 -19.47
CA LYS A 352 3.12 9.68 -19.61
C LYS A 352 2.68 11.14 -19.48
N GLY A 353 3.62 12.10 -19.34
CA GLY A 353 3.29 13.52 -19.22
C GLY A 353 2.64 13.92 -17.89
N LEU A 354 2.84 13.15 -16.84
CA LEU A 354 2.19 13.33 -15.53
C LEU A 354 3.05 14.10 -14.51
N THR A 355 4.15 14.70 -14.96
CA THR A 355 5.10 15.43 -14.10
C THR A 355 5.02 16.95 -14.22
N ASN A 356 4.17 17.49 -15.08
CA ASN A 356 4.02 18.93 -15.35
C ASN A 356 3.02 19.58 -14.40
#